data_77c245ec6abd82d1777a56ab163f577a
#
_entry.id   77c245ec6abd82d1777a56ab163f577a
#
_cell.length_a   1.000
_cell.length_b   1.000
_cell.length_c   1.000
_cell.angle_alpha   90.00
_cell.angle_beta   90.00
_cell.angle_gamma   90.00
#
_symmetry.space_group_name_H-M   'P 1'
#
loop_
_entity.id
_entity.type
_entity.pdbx_description
1 polymer ?
#
loop_
_entity_poly.entity_id
_entity_poly.type
_entity_poly.pdbx_seq_one_letter_code
_entity_poly.pdbx_strand_id
1 'polypeptide(L)' 'MKQNIQDQWLTQKDVVRYTGLSPSTIYRATKKGILKVSQRTGKNLFRKEWVDKFLGA' A
#
# COMPACT_ATOMS: atom_id res chain seq x y z
N MET A 1 14.94 -16.64 8.80
CA MET A 1 14.69 -16.25 7.94
C MET A 1 14.68 -14.96 7.75
N LYS A 2 15.02 -14.43 7.04
CA LYS A 2 15.05 -13.29 6.89
C LYS A 2 14.12 -12.79 6.03
N GLN A 3 13.51 -11.91 6.36
CA GLN A 3 12.57 -11.36 5.59
C GLN A 3 13.19 -10.39 4.70
N ASN A 4 12.81 -10.36 3.51
CA ASN A 4 13.29 -9.40 2.58
C ASN A 4 12.26 -8.31 2.54
N ILE A 5 12.60 -7.19 3.07
CA ILE A 5 11.66 -6.12 3.19
C ILE A 5 11.10 -5.65 1.89
N GLN A 6 11.91 -5.64 0.84
CA GLN A 6 11.42 -5.19 -0.42
C GLN A 6 10.40 -6.08 -1.01
N ASP A 7 10.40 -7.35 -0.62
CA ASP A 7 9.45 -8.29 -1.15
C ASP A 7 8.26 -8.44 -0.24
N GLN A 8 8.25 -7.74 0.87
CA GLN A 8 7.14 -7.88 1.77
C GLN A 8 5.95 -7.11 1.29
N TRP A 9 4.80 -7.63 1.60
CA TRP A 9 3.57 -6.91 1.35
C TRP A 9 3.33 -5.95 2.50
N LEU A 10 2.85 -4.76 2.18
CA LEU A 10 2.53 -3.77 3.19
C LEU A 10 1.04 -3.81 3.48
N THR A 11 0.69 -3.66 4.74
CA THR A 11 -0.71 -3.55 5.09
C THR A 11 -1.14 -2.10 4.92
N GLN A 12 -2.43 -1.85 5.04
CA GLN A 12 -2.91 -0.48 4.95
C GLN A 12 -2.29 0.38 6.03
N LYS A 13 -2.11 -0.18 7.22
CA LYS A 13 -1.49 0.54 8.31
C LYS A 13 -0.06 0.92 7.96
N ASP A 14 0.67 0.01 7.33
CA ASP A 14 2.04 0.28 6.91
C ASP A 14 2.07 1.40 5.88
N VAL A 15 1.12 1.41 4.96
CA VAL A 15 1.07 2.43 3.94
C VAL A 15 0.78 3.78 4.55
N VAL A 16 -0.11 3.82 5.53
CA VAL A 16 -0.43 5.07 6.22
C VAL A 16 0.83 5.62 6.87
N ARG A 17 1.58 4.75 7.53
CA ARG A 17 2.81 5.20 8.21
C ARG A 17 3.86 5.65 7.21
N TYR A 18 3.98 4.93 6.13
CA TYR A 18 5.00 5.23 5.13
C TYR A 18 4.70 6.53 4.40
N THR A 19 3.44 6.77 4.09
CA THR A 19 3.07 7.95 3.31
C THR A 19 2.72 9.16 4.17
N GLY A 20 2.30 8.91 5.39
CA GLY A 20 1.83 9.99 6.23
C GLY A 20 0.42 10.45 5.89
N LEU A 21 -0.26 9.72 5.03
CA LEU A 21 -1.61 10.08 4.65
C LEU A 21 -2.60 9.37 5.55
N SER A 22 -3.83 9.88 5.59
CA SER A 22 -4.84 9.25 6.42
C SER A 22 -5.35 7.97 5.81
N PRO A 23 -5.91 7.07 6.61
CA PRO A 23 -6.46 5.83 6.06
C PRO A 23 -7.55 6.09 5.04
N SER A 24 -8.33 7.14 5.24
CA SER A 24 -9.39 7.47 4.29
C SER A 24 -8.83 7.83 2.94
N THR A 25 -7.72 8.56 2.94
CA THR A 25 -7.08 8.95 1.70
C THR A 25 -6.58 7.72 0.95
N ILE A 26 -5.98 6.79 1.68
CA ILE A 26 -5.47 5.56 1.08
C ILE A 26 -6.64 4.75 0.50
N TYR A 27 -7.72 4.65 1.26
CA TYR A 27 -8.88 3.89 0.82
C TYR A 27 -9.46 4.48 -0.48
N ARG A 28 -9.58 5.80 -0.51
CA ARG A 28 -10.12 6.46 -1.70
C ARG A 28 -9.21 6.23 -2.90
N ALA A 29 -7.91 6.27 -2.69
CA ALA A 29 -6.97 6.06 -3.78
C ALA A 29 -7.13 4.67 -4.37
N THR A 30 -7.37 3.67 -3.53
CA THR A 30 -7.56 2.31 -4.02
C THR A 30 -8.89 2.19 -4.76
N LYS A 31 -9.93 2.86 -4.26
CA LYS A 31 -11.23 2.81 -4.90
C LYS A 31 -11.20 3.46 -6.28
N LYS A 32 -10.41 4.50 -6.42
CA LYS A 32 -10.30 5.19 -7.70
C LYS A 32 -9.32 4.52 -8.64
N GLY A 33 -8.63 3.52 -8.18
CA GLY A 33 -7.66 2.83 -9.01
C GLY A 33 -6.34 3.56 -9.15
N ILE A 34 -6.13 4.61 -8.37
CA ILE A 34 -4.89 5.36 -8.42
C ILE A 34 -3.78 4.60 -7.71
N LEU A 35 -4.12 3.93 -6.63
CA LEU A 35 -3.17 3.14 -5.87
C LEU A 35 -3.53 1.67 -6.03
N LYS A 36 -2.59 0.92 -6.57
CA LYS A 36 -2.83 -0.49 -6.79
C LYS A 36 -2.86 -1.24 -5.47
N VAL A 37 -3.74 -2.20 -5.37
CA VAL A 37 -3.89 -2.98 -4.15
C VAL A 37 -4.19 -4.43 -4.50
N SER A 38 -3.74 -5.34 -3.65
CA SER A 38 -4.00 -6.74 -3.82
C SER A 38 -4.84 -7.21 -2.64
N GLN A 39 -5.84 -8.04 -2.90
CA GLN A 39 -6.69 -8.55 -1.85
C GLN A 39 -6.62 -10.06 -1.79
N ARG A 40 -5.43 -10.59 -1.75
CA ARG A 40 -5.25 -12.03 -1.87
C ARG A 40 -5.81 -12.82 -0.71
N THR A 41 -5.71 -12.29 0.47
CA THR A 41 -6.14 -13.03 1.66
C THR A 41 -7.31 -12.36 2.35
N GLY A 42 -8.05 -11.58 1.61
CA GLY A 42 -9.15 -10.85 2.23
C GLY A 42 -8.71 -9.56 2.88
N LYS A 43 -7.42 -9.27 2.82
CA LYS A 43 -6.89 -8.03 3.37
C LYS A 43 -6.31 -7.23 2.23
N ASN A 44 -6.29 -5.92 2.39
CA ASN A 44 -5.70 -5.05 1.41
C ASN A 44 -4.19 -5.05 1.64
N LEU A 45 -3.47 -5.53 0.64
CA LEU A 45 -2.02 -5.57 0.72
C LEU A 45 -1.43 -4.74 -0.40
N PHE A 46 -0.33 -4.09 -0.13
CA PHE A 46 0.29 -3.19 -1.08
C PHE A 46 1.76 -3.53 -1.24
N ARG A 47 2.33 -3.08 -2.34
CA ARG A 47 3.77 -3.23 -2.56
C ARG A 47 4.36 -1.84 -2.48
N LYS A 48 5.59 -1.78 -1.98
CA LYS A 48 6.26 -0.51 -1.84
C LYS A 48 6.34 0.23 -3.16
N GLU A 49 6.63 -0.50 -4.23
CA GLU A 49 6.75 0.13 -5.54
C GLU A 49 5.42 0.75 -5.99
N TRP A 50 4.31 0.14 -5.64
CA TRP A 50 3.01 0.69 -6.00
C TRP A 50 2.75 1.98 -5.23
N VAL A 51 3.14 1.99 -3.97
CA VAL A 51 2.95 3.15 -3.12
C VAL A 51 3.86 4.29 -3.59
N ASP A 52 5.09 3.96 -3.91
CA ASP A 52 6.03 4.98 -4.40
C ASP A 52 5.53 5.61 -5.68
N LYS A 53 4.96 4.81 -6.56
CA LYS A 53 4.45 5.31 -7.80
C LYS A 53 3.25 6.22 -7.56
N PHE A 54 2.41 5.86 -6.62
CA PHE A 54 1.27 6.65 -6.24
C PHE A 54 1.73 8.01 -5.71
N LEU A 55 2.76 8.02 -4.88
CA LEU A 55 3.25 9.25 -4.30
C LEU A 55 3.99 10.10 -5.33
N GLY A 56 4.73 9.45 -6.19
CA GLY A 56 5.57 10.18 -7.12
C GLY A 56 4.87 10.63 -8.37
N ALA A 57 3.70 10.12 -8.56
CA ALA A 57 2.94 10.52 -9.75
C ALA A 57 2.35 11.91 -9.63
#